data_aea12bdaf394a1f77d19cd0af8b033ca
#
_entry.id   aea12bdaf394a1f77d19cd0af8b033ca
#
_cell.length_a   1.000
_cell.length_b   1.000
_cell.length_c   1.000
_cell.angle_alpha   90.00
_cell.angle_beta   90.00
_cell.angle_gamma   90.00
#
_symmetry.space_group_name_H-M   'P 1'
#
loop_
_entity.id
_entity.type
_entity.pdbx_description
1 polymer ?
#
loop_
_entity_poly.entity_id
_entity_poly.type
_entity_poly.pdbx_seq_one_letter_code
_entity_poly.pdbx_strand_id
1 'polypeptide(L)'
;MFSTRIATQIYAKICFETTPGQKKIIEKLSEYLADDDFSRIFVLNGYAGTGKTTLIAGLVGALKDLGIKPVLLAPTGRAAKVLAQYAQEKALTIHKRIYRQRTNADYESKFSLNINPERGAVFIVDEASMLSDNTQGGAVFGSGSLLSDLVEYVRSGRGCRLVLVGDSAQLPPVGADFSPALDPVSMDAYGGIVYGTMDEVVRQEAQSGILFNATLVRCMLENGLYEIPRFEMDFPDIEAVVGGEFLEKLQDCYARYGRDETIVITRSNKRANRYNEGIRRNVLYAEEEIESGDMLMVVKNNYYFPEHTEDCPMNFIANGDIARLKRLRRFEDLYGFRFADAVLEFPDYNDAEIECKILLDTIASESPSLTREESTRLFYEVEKDYTDIKSKLKRFKEIRENPHFNAVQVKFSYAVTCHKAQGGQWRAVFVDRCLFGDEPMSRDMLRWLYTALTRATDKLYLVNFDEKFYE
;
A
#
# COMPACT_ATOMS: atom_id res chain seq x y z
N MET A 1 -29.38 -17.30 -17.01
CA MET A 1 -28.67 -17.50 -18.30
C MET A 1 -27.38 -16.70 -18.41
N PHE A 2 -27.39 -15.38 -18.18
CA PHE A 2 -26.15 -14.56 -18.25
C PHE A 2 -25.19 -14.80 -17.08
N SER A 3 -25.69 -14.94 -15.85
CA SER A 3 -24.87 -15.30 -14.66
C SER A 3 -24.16 -16.65 -14.84
N THR A 4 -24.83 -17.66 -15.36
CA THR A 4 -24.23 -18.98 -15.65
C THR A 4 -23.07 -18.85 -16.65
N ARG A 5 -23.24 -18.00 -17.68
CA ARG A 5 -22.17 -17.75 -18.67
C ARG A 5 -20.95 -17.09 -18.03
N ILE A 6 -21.17 -16.11 -17.14
CA ILE A 6 -20.07 -15.45 -16.40
C ILE A 6 -19.34 -16.48 -15.53
N ALA A 7 -20.05 -17.27 -14.74
CA ALA A 7 -19.45 -18.30 -13.88
C ALA A 7 -18.61 -19.29 -14.71
N THR A 8 -19.16 -19.79 -15.83
CA THR A 8 -18.45 -20.71 -16.72
C THR A 8 -17.15 -20.09 -17.25
N GLN A 9 -17.18 -18.81 -17.63
CA GLN A 9 -15.97 -18.12 -18.10
C GLN A 9 -14.93 -17.92 -16.99
N ILE A 10 -15.35 -17.62 -15.75
CA ILE A 10 -14.43 -17.52 -14.61
C ILE A 10 -13.78 -18.87 -14.35
N TYR A 11 -14.55 -19.96 -14.31
CA TYR A 11 -14.01 -21.33 -14.14
C TYR A 11 -13.02 -21.70 -15.24
N ALA A 12 -13.29 -21.32 -16.49
CA ALA A 12 -12.40 -21.61 -17.62
C ALA A 12 -11.04 -20.88 -17.51
N LYS A 13 -10.96 -19.79 -16.76
CA LYS A 13 -9.71 -19.03 -16.55
C LYS A 13 -8.93 -19.46 -15.30
N ILE A 14 -9.57 -20.20 -14.40
CA ILE A 14 -8.90 -20.70 -13.19
C ILE A 14 -8.30 -22.06 -13.52
N CYS A 15 -6.96 -22.16 -13.51
CA CYS A 15 -6.22 -23.35 -13.88
C CYS A 15 -6.17 -24.44 -12.79
N PHE A 16 -6.81 -24.21 -11.65
CA PHE A 16 -6.77 -25.10 -10.49
C PHE A 16 -8.18 -25.57 -10.10
N GLU A 17 -8.23 -26.67 -9.35
CA GLU A 17 -9.50 -27.12 -8.77
C GLU A 17 -9.96 -26.11 -7.70
N THR A 18 -11.14 -25.53 -7.93
CA THR A 18 -11.72 -24.54 -7.01
C THR A 18 -12.29 -25.20 -5.76
N THR A 19 -12.02 -24.58 -4.59
CA THR A 19 -12.61 -25.02 -3.32
C THR A 19 -14.12 -24.77 -3.30
N PRO A 20 -14.87 -25.46 -2.41
CA PRO A 20 -16.31 -25.19 -2.23
C PRO A 20 -16.61 -23.71 -1.93
N GLY A 21 -15.79 -23.07 -1.09
CA GLY A 21 -15.92 -21.66 -0.78
C GLY A 21 -15.72 -20.78 -2.02
N GLN A 22 -14.68 -21.04 -2.82
CA GLN A 22 -14.44 -20.32 -4.08
C GLN A 22 -15.59 -20.48 -5.07
N LYS A 23 -16.16 -21.69 -5.21
CA LYS A 23 -17.33 -21.96 -6.09
C LYS A 23 -18.51 -21.07 -5.70
N LYS A 24 -18.84 -21.04 -4.40
CA LYS A 24 -19.92 -20.20 -3.86
C LYS A 24 -19.70 -18.70 -4.13
N ILE A 25 -18.45 -18.23 -4.04
CA ILE A 25 -18.11 -16.83 -4.35
C ILE A 25 -18.25 -16.54 -5.84
N ILE A 26 -17.79 -17.44 -6.72
CA ILE A 26 -17.92 -17.29 -8.17
C ILE A 26 -19.40 -17.22 -8.58
N GLU A 27 -20.26 -18.05 -7.98
CA GLU A 27 -21.71 -18.01 -8.22
C GLU A 27 -22.31 -16.66 -7.79
N LYS A 28 -22.06 -16.22 -6.53
CA LYS A 28 -22.53 -14.92 -6.02
C LYS A 28 -22.04 -13.74 -6.87
N LEU A 29 -20.76 -13.76 -7.25
CA LEU A 29 -20.16 -12.71 -8.08
C LEU A 29 -20.79 -12.68 -9.47
N SER A 30 -21.08 -13.85 -10.04
CA SER A 30 -21.73 -13.97 -11.35
C SER A 30 -23.18 -13.50 -11.32
N GLU A 31 -23.91 -13.75 -10.24
CA GLU A 31 -25.26 -13.22 -10.01
C GLU A 31 -25.22 -11.70 -9.87
N TYR A 32 -24.31 -11.17 -9.05
CA TYR A 32 -24.10 -9.73 -8.89
C TYR A 32 -23.79 -9.02 -10.22
N LEU A 33 -22.92 -9.61 -11.05
CA LEU A 33 -22.57 -9.05 -12.36
C LEU A 33 -23.70 -9.12 -13.39
N ALA A 34 -24.63 -10.03 -13.22
CA ALA A 34 -25.80 -10.19 -14.08
C ALA A 34 -27.04 -9.41 -13.61
N ASP A 35 -27.02 -8.85 -12.40
CA ASP A 35 -28.10 -8.06 -11.82
C ASP A 35 -28.24 -6.72 -12.55
N ASP A 36 -29.44 -6.17 -12.63
CA ASP A 36 -29.72 -4.86 -13.20
C ASP A 36 -29.61 -3.71 -12.16
N ASP A 37 -29.41 -4.04 -10.89
CA ASP A 37 -29.18 -3.07 -9.82
C ASP A 37 -27.70 -2.66 -9.76
N PHE A 38 -27.36 -1.55 -10.41
CA PHE A 38 -26.01 -0.97 -10.41
C PHE A 38 -25.67 -0.19 -9.16
N SER A 39 -26.59 -0.03 -8.20
CA SER A 39 -26.32 0.66 -6.93
C SER A 39 -25.61 -0.26 -5.93
N ARG A 40 -25.71 -1.57 -6.11
CA ARG A 40 -25.10 -2.57 -5.23
C ARG A 40 -23.58 -2.61 -5.37
N ILE A 41 -22.92 -3.01 -4.30
CA ILE A 41 -21.46 -3.18 -4.24
C ILE A 41 -21.15 -4.62 -3.85
N PHE A 42 -20.23 -5.26 -4.56
CA PHE A 42 -19.71 -6.57 -4.15
C PHE A 42 -18.52 -6.39 -3.22
N VAL A 43 -18.58 -6.97 -2.04
CA VAL A 43 -17.50 -6.94 -1.03
C VAL A 43 -17.01 -8.36 -0.81
N LEU A 44 -15.74 -8.61 -1.14
CA LEU A 44 -15.07 -9.88 -0.91
C LEU A 44 -14.04 -9.72 0.22
N ASN A 45 -14.34 -10.34 1.35
CA ASN A 45 -13.37 -10.54 2.40
C ASN A 45 -12.68 -11.89 2.20
N GLY A 46 -11.37 -11.89 1.97
CA GLY A 46 -10.63 -13.13 1.78
C GLY A 46 -9.28 -13.05 2.50
N TYR A 47 -8.96 -14.09 3.24
CA TYR A 47 -7.71 -14.16 4.01
C TYR A 47 -6.50 -14.54 3.15
N ALA A 48 -5.30 -14.46 3.73
CA ALA A 48 -4.08 -14.91 3.05
C ALA A 48 -4.20 -16.40 2.64
N GLY A 49 -3.68 -16.76 1.47
CA GLY A 49 -3.71 -18.14 0.97
C GLY A 49 -5.06 -18.67 0.51
N THR A 50 -6.13 -17.86 0.46
CA THR A 50 -7.47 -18.32 0.03
C THR A 50 -7.70 -18.23 -1.48
N GLY A 51 -6.72 -17.69 -2.25
CA GLY A 51 -6.80 -17.61 -3.70
C GLY A 51 -7.52 -16.37 -4.24
N LYS A 52 -7.56 -15.24 -3.47
CA LYS A 52 -8.08 -13.94 -3.95
C LYS A 52 -7.48 -13.53 -5.29
N THR A 53 -6.15 -13.57 -5.38
CA THR A 53 -5.38 -13.20 -6.56
C THR A 53 -5.80 -14.01 -7.80
N THR A 54 -5.96 -15.34 -7.63
CA THR A 54 -6.42 -16.25 -8.67
C THR A 54 -7.85 -15.94 -9.11
N LEU A 55 -8.73 -15.65 -8.15
CA LEU A 55 -10.12 -15.27 -8.45
C LEU A 55 -10.20 -13.96 -9.23
N ILE A 56 -9.42 -12.94 -8.83
CA ILE A 56 -9.36 -11.65 -9.54
C ILE A 56 -8.82 -11.85 -10.97
N ALA A 57 -7.75 -12.61 -11.14
CA ALA A 57 -7.19 -12.90 -12.47
C ALA A 57 -8.22 -13.64 -13.36
N GLY A 58 -8.91 -14.65 -12.81
CA GLY A 58 -9.98 -15.36 -13.48
C GLY A 58 -11.15 -14.46 -13.87
N LEU A 59 -11.58 -13.59 -12.95
CA LEU A 59 -12.62 -12.59 -13.19
C LEU A 59 -12.23 -11.62 -14.31
N VAL A 60 -11.03 -11.06 -14.26
CA VAL A 60 -10.53 -10.12 -15.29
C VAL A 60 -10.51 -10.78 -16.67
N GLY A 61 -9.98 -12.01 -16.75
CA GLY A 61 -9.98 -12.78 -18.00
C GLY A 61 -11.40 -13.06 -18.53
N ALA A 62 -12.32 -13.44 -17.65
CA ALA A 62 -13.72 -13.69 -18.03
C ALA A 62 -14.43 -12.42 -18.51
N LEU A 63 -14.22 -11.29 -17.84
CA LEU A 63 -14.79 -10.00 -18.24
C LEU A 63 -14.31 -9.59 -19.65
N LYS A 64 -13.01 -9.75 -19.93
CA LYS A 64 -12.43 -9.46 -21.26
C LYS A 64 -13.05 -10.32 -22.36
N ASP A 65 -13.20 -11.63 -22.11
CA ASP A 65 -13.84 -12.56 -23.08
C ASP A 65 -15.32 -12.23 -23.32
N LEU A 66 -15.99 -11.62 -22.34
CA LEU A 66 -17.36 -11.17 -22.45
C LEU A 66 -17.51 -9.76 -23.04
N GLY A 67 -16.39 -9.09 -23.37
CA GLY A 67 -16.39 -7.72 -23.87
C GLY A 67 -16.73 -6.66 -22.82
N ILE A 68 -16.61 -7.00 -21.52
CA ILE A 68 -16.83 -6.10 -20.40
C ILE A 68 -15.46 -5.56 -19.95
N LYS A 69 -15.36 -4.24 -19.86
CA LYS A 69 -14.09 -3.57 -19.47
C LYS A 69 -13.81 -3.74 -17.98
N PRO A 70 -12.73 -4.44 -17.56
CA PRO A 70 -12.24 -4.36 -16.19
C PRO A 70 -11.47 -3.06 -15.98
N VAL A 71 -11.61 -2.46 -14.79
CA VAL A 71 -10.81 -1.32 -14.33
C VAL A 71 -10.20 -1.69 -12.99
N LEU A 72 -8.89 -1.93 -12.97
CA LEU A 72 -8.17 -2.42 -11.80
C LEU A 72 -7.60 -1.27 -11.00
N LEU A 73 -7.87 -1.25 -9.70
CA LEU A 73 -7.43 -0.21 -8.78
C LEU A 73 -6.84 -0.81 -7.51
N ALA A 74 -5.89 -0.08 -6.92
CA ALA A 74 -5.34 -0.40 -5.61
C ALA A 74 -5.01 0.88 -4.81
N PRO A 75 -4.88 0.82 -3.48
CA PRO A 75 -4.58 1.99 -2.66
C PRO A 75 -3.19 2.59 -2.90
N THR A 76 -2.19 1.75 -3.20
CA THR A 76 -0.78 2.13 -3.35
C THR A 76 -0.22 1.75 -4.72
N GLY A 77 0.90 2.38 -5.13
CA GLY A 77 1.59 2.06 -6.38
C GLY A 77 2.07 0.61 -6.42
N ARG A 78 2.67 0.13 -5.32
CA ARG A 78 3.15 -1.26 -5.22
C ARG A 78 2.00 -2.28 -5.31
N ALA A 79 0.89 -2.05 -4.60
CA ALA A 79 -0.28 -2.92 -4.71
C ALA A 79 -0.87 -2.92 -6.14
N ALA A 80 -0.89 -1.76 -6.80
CA ALA A 80 -1.32 -1.67 -8.20
C ALA A 80 -0.38 -2.46 -9.14
N LYS A 81 0.94 -2.41 -8.92
CA LYS A 81 1.91 -3.20 -9.70
C LYS A 81 1.69 -4.71 -9.52
N VAL A 82 1.55 -5.17 -8.27
CA VAL A 82 1.28 -6.58 -7.95
C VAL A 82 -0.03 -7.02 -8.61
N LEU A 83 -1.11 -6.22 -8.48
CA LEU A 83 -2.40 -6.46 -9.11
C LEU A 83 -2.27 -6.56 -10.65
N ALA A 84 -1.52 -5.66 -11.28
CA ALA A 84 -1.31 -5.67 -12.72
C ALA A 84 -0.56 -6.93 -13.20
N GLN A 85 0.43 -7.39 -12.44
CA GLN A 85 1.23 -8.56 -12.78
C GLN A 85 0.39 -9.85 -12.82
N TYR A 86 -0.40 -10.14 -11.79
CA TYR A 86 -1.18 -11.37 -11.77
C TYR A 86 -2.47 -11.30 -12.61
N ALA A 87 -3.07 -10.12 -12.74
CA ALA A 87 -4.25 -9.95 -13.58
C ALA A 87 -3.91 -9.80 -15.08
N GLN A 88 -2.63 -9.62 -15.43
CA GLN A 88 -2.14 -9.34 -16.79
C GLN A 88 -2.95 -8.21 -17.47
N GLU A 89 -3.24 -7.17 -16.68
CA GLU A 89 -4.01 -6.00 -17.08
C GLU A 89 -3.48 -4.76 -16.35
N LYS A 90 -3.61 -3.59 -16.97
CA LYS A 90 -3.17 -2.32 -16.38
C LYS A 90 -3.96 -2.01 -15.11
N ALA A 91 -3.26 -1.84 -14.00
CA ALA A 91 -3.83 -1.35 -12.76
C ALA A 91 -3.31 0.05 -12.43
N LEU A 92 -4.10 0.83 -11.73
CA LEU A 92 -3.77 2.20 -11.30
C LEU A 92 -4.02 2.33 -9.80
N THR A 93 -3.39 3.35 -9.19
CA THR A 93 -3.82 3.74 -7.85
C THR A 93 -5.21 4.38 -7.92
N ILE A 94 -6.00 4.19 -6.85
CA ILE A 94 -7.33 4.81 -6.74
C ILE A 94 -7.22 6.32 -6.95
N HIS A 95 -6.28 6.97 -6.25
CA HIS A 95 -6.06 8.41 -6.36
C HIS A 95 -5.81 8.86 -7.81
N LYS A 96 -4.94 8.14 -8.55
CA LYS A 96 -4.64 8.46 -9.96
C LYS A 96 -5.87 8.36 -10.86
N ARG A 97 -6.81 7.45 -10.54
CA ARG A 97 -8.00 7.24 -11.36
C ARG A 97 -9.11 8.20 -11.07
N ILE A 98 -9.42 8.42 -9.78
CA ILE A 98 -10.65 9.11 -9.39
C ILE A 98 -10.49 10.61 -9.18
N TYR A 99 -9.26 11.12 -8.98
CA TYR A 99 -9.04 12.55 -8.76
C TYR A 99 -8.36 13.23 -9.93
N ARG A 100 -8.69 14.50 -10.08
CA ARG A 100 -8.01 15.46 -10.95
C ARG A 100 -7.67 16.72 -10.19
N GLN A 101 -6.54 17.33 -10.54
CA GLN A 101 -6.16 18.63 -9.99
C GLN A 101 -7.11 19.71 -10.49
N ARG A 102 -7.59 20.56 -9.60
CA ARG A 102 -8.34 21.78 -10.01
C ARG A 102 -7.35 22.89 -10.29
N THR A 103 -7.38 23.42 -11.50
CA THR A 103 -6.73 24.67 -11.91
C THR A 103 -7.59 25.88 -11.51
N ASN A 104 -7.94 26.03 -10.24
CA ASN A 104 -8.66 27.21 -9.78
C ASN A 104 -7.74 28.09 -8.93
N ALA A 105 -7.90 29.41 -9.12
CA ALA A 105 -7.16 30.48 -8.43
C ALA A 105 -7.42 30.56 -6.91
N ASP A 106 -8.16 29.63 -6.33
CA ASP A 106 -8.49 29.59 -4.91
C ASP A 106 -7.52 28.69 -4.13
N TYR A 107 -6.79 29.30 -3.30
CA TYR A 107 -5.90 29.04 -2.15
C TYR A 107 -5.58 27.62 -1.65
N GLU A 108 -6.31 26.59 -2.03
CA GLU A 108 -6.02 25.20 -1.72
C GLU A 108 -6.04 24.38 -3.01
N SER A 109 -4.93 23.68 -3.31
CA SER A 109 -4.93 22.66 -4.36
C SER A 109 -5.86 21.53 -3.93
N LYS A 110 -7.17 21.72 -4.11
CA LYS A 110 -8.15 20.68 -3.85
C LYS A 110 -8.22 19.83 -5.09
N PHE A 111 -7.85 18.59 -4.94
CA PHE A 111 -8.17 17.58 -5.92
C PHE A 111 -9.68 17.35 -5.88
N SER A 112 -10.33 17.42 -7.01
CA SER A 112 -11.74 17.09 -7.14
C SER A 112 -11.91 15.74 -7.82
N LEU A 113 -13.07 15.13 -7.61
CA LEU A 113 -13.42 13.95 -8.36
C LEU A 113 -13.35 14.22 -9.87
N ASN A 114 -12.76 13.29 -10.57
CA ASN A 114 -12.70 13.29 -12.02
C ASN A 114 -14.06 12.85 -12.59
N ILE A 115 -14.29 13.08 -13.86
CA ILE A 115 -15.44 12.52 -14.58
C ILE A 115 -15.14 11.06 -14.88
N ASN A 116 -16.08 10.17 -14.58
CA ASN A 116 -15.97 8.77 -14.97
C ASN A 116 -16.47 8.59 -16.42
N PRO A 117 -15.58 8.34 -17.40
CA PRO A 117 -15.99 8.19 -18.79
C PRO A 117 -16.50 6.78 -19.12
N GLU A 118 -16.41 5.84 -18.18
CA GLU A 118 -16.68 4.43 -18.43
C GLU A 118 -18.17 4.12 -18.53
N ARG A 119 -18.47 3.10 -19.34
CA ARG A 119 -19.84 2.58 -19.51
C ARG A 119 -19.80 1.06 -19.38
N GLY A 120 -20.63 0.51 -18.48
CA GLY A 120 -20.70 -0.92 -18.24
C GLY A 120 -19.41 -1.54 -17.73
N ALA A 121 -18.48 -0.77 -17.19
CA ALA A 121 -17.22 -1.24 -16.68
C ALA A 121 -17.37 -1.84 -15.28
N VAL A 122 -16.52 -2.82 -14.96
CA VAL A 122 -16.40 -3.40 -13.63
C VAL A 122 -15.10 -2.89 -12.99
N PHE A 123 -15.25 -2.07 -11.95
CA PHE A 123 -14.15 -1.59 -11.14
C PHE A 123 -13.82 -2.64 -10.08
N ILE A 124 -12.58 -3.11 -10.06
CA ILE A 124 -12.09 -4.10 -9.12
C ILE A 124 -11.00 -3.42 -8.30
N VAL A 125 -11.21 -3.34 -6.99
CA VAL A 125 -10.31 -2.71 -6.04
C VAL A 125 -9.72 -3.79 -5.16
N ASP A 126 -8.42 -4.02 -5.28
CA ASP A 126 -7.68 -4.91 -4.39
C ASP A 126 -7.11 -4.13 -3.19
N GLU A 127 -6.75 -4.84 -2.11
CA GLU A 127 -6.30 -4.26 -0.84
C GLU A 127 -7.30 -3.23 -0.26
N ALA A 128 -8.60 -3.49 -0.41
CA ALA A 128 -9.65 -2.61 0.07
C ALA A 128 -9.63 -2.40 1.61
N SER A 129 -8.94 -3.28 2.35
CA SER A 129 -8.69 -3.14 3.80
C SER A 129 -8.04 -1.81 4.19
N MET A 130 -7.30 -1.18 3.27
CA MET A 130 -6.61 0.09 3.49
C MET A 130 -7.47 1.33 3.21
N LEU A 131 -8.70 1.18 2.72
CA LEU A 131 -9.57 2.31 2.40
C LEU A 131 -10.13 2.95 3.65
N SER A 132 -9.83 4.24 3.83
CA SER A 132 -10.32 5.03 4.94
C SER A 132 -11.64 5.73 4.58
N ASP A 133 -12.54 5.82 5.56
CA ASP A 133 -13.76 6.64 5.50
C ASP A 133 -13.65 7.90 6.39
N ASN A 134 -12.47 8.18 6.90
CA ASN A 134 -12.22 9.28 7.84
C ASN A 134 -11.96 10.60 7.10
N THR A 135 -12.75 11.63 7.45
CA THR A 135 -12.61 13.01 6.97
C THR A 135 -11.67 13.86 7.85
N GLN A 136 -10.87 13.26 8.72
CA GLN A 136 -10.00 13.99 9.65
C GLN A 136 -8.85 14.72 8.94
N GLY A 137 -8.90 16.04 9.03
CA GLY A 137 -7.90 16.96 8.48
C GLY A 137 -8.31 17.51 7.10
N GLY A 138 -8.27 18.83 6.92
CA GLY A 138 -8.77 19.54 5.74
C GLY A 138 -8.56 18.78 4.44
N ALA A 139 -9.65 18.48 3.76
CA ALA A 139 -9.67 17.57 2.62
C ALA A 139 -8.78 18.10 1.47
N VAL A 140 -7.61 17.51 1.31
CA VAL A 140 -6.75 17.76 0.14
C VAL A 140 -7.38 17.12 -1.09
N PHE A 141 -8.06 15.97 -0.90
CA PHE A 141 -8.74 15.21 -1.95
C PHE A 141 -10.24 15.17 -1.72
N GLY A 142 -11.03 15.48 -2.73
CA GLY A 142 -12.47 15.29 -2.79
C GLY A 142 -13.22 15.68 -1.52
N SER A 143 -13.98 14.72 -0.97
CA SER A 143 -14.70 14.87 0.31
C SER A 143 -13.81 14.67 1.55
N GLY A 144 -12.62 14.09 1.37
CA GLY A 144 -11.74 13.64 2.44
C GLY A 144 -11.93 12.16 2.83
N SER A 145 -13.00 11.51 2.36
CA SER A 145 -13.22 10.07 2.47
C SER A 145 -12.92 9.39 1.14
N LEU A 146 -11.83 8.62 1.10
CA LEU A 146 -11.43 7.92 -0.11
C LEU A 146 -12.48 6.88 -0.54
N LEU A 147 -13.11 6.21 0.41
CA LEU A 147 -14.14 5.22 0.16
C LEU A 147 -15.39 5.85 -0.44
N SER A 148 -15.89 6.95 0.15
CA SER A 148 -17.04 7.69 -0.37
C SER A 148 -16.79 8.22 -1.77
N ASP A 149 -15.64 8.84 -1.99
CA ASP A 149 -15.25 9.40 -3.29
C ASP A 149 -15.13 8.32 -4.37
N LEU A 150 -14.60 7.15 -4.02
CA LEU A 150 -14.51 5.99 -4.93
C LEU A 150 -15.91 5.51 -5.34
N VAL A 151 -16.82 5.33 -4.37
CA VAL A 151 -18.21 4.88 -4.64
C VAL A 151 -18.94 5.91 -5.52
N GLU A 152 -18.81 7.21 -5.20
CA GLU A 152 -19.41 8.29 -5.99
C GLU A 152 -18.85 8.30 -7.42
N TYR A 153 -17.51 8.18 -7.56
CA TYR A 153 -16.88 8.14 -8.88
C TYR A 153 -17.40 6.97 -9.73
N VAL A 154 -17.45 5.76 -9.16
CA VAL A 154 -17.92 4.58 -9.92
C VAL A 154 -19.37 4.75 -10.33
N ARG A 155 -20.24 5.24 -9.45
CA ARG A 155 -21.67 5.47 -9.71
C ARG A 155 -21.94 6.59 -10.70
N SER A 156 -21.02 7.55 -10.83
CA SER A 156 -21.14 8.60 -11.85
C SER A 156 -20.98 8.06 -13.28
N GLY A 157 -20.40 6.88 -13.45
CA GLY A 157 -20.33 6.16 -14.71
C GLY A 157 -21.62 5.40 -15.05
N ARG A 158 -21.96 5.30 -16.32
CA ARG A 158 -23.22 4.67 -16.76
C ARG A 158 -23.12 3.14 -16.67
N GLY A 159 -23.88 2.50 -15.76
CA GLY A 159 -23.93 1.04 -15.62
C GLY A 159 -22.61 0.43 -15.14
N CYS A 160 -21.78 1.20 -14.43
CA CYS A 160 -20.56 0.69 -13.83
C CYS A 160 -20.84 -0.07 -12.53
N ARG A 161 -19.97 -1.00 -12.17
CA ARG A 161 -20.06 -1.84 -10.98
C ARG A 161 -18.79 -1.74 -10.15
N LEU A 162 -18.90 -1.96 -8.84
CA LEU A 162 -17.78 -1.93 -7.91
C LEU A 162 -17.63 -3.26 -7.18
N VAL A 163 -16.44 -3.83 -7.26
CA VAL A 163 -16.00 -5.02 -6.51
C VAL A 163 -14.85 -4.60 -5.61
N LEU A 164 -15.04 -4.69 -4.30
CA LEU A 164 -14.01 -4.45 -3.28
C LEU A 164 -13.47 -5.80 -2.81
N VAL A 165 -12.17 -5.97 -2.84
CA VAL A 165 -11.47 -7.19 -2.38
C VAL A 165 -10.44 -6.80 -1.33
N GLY A 166 -10.41 -7.51 -0.22
CA GLY A 166 -9.45 -7.23 0.84
C GLY A 166 -9.40 -8.32 1.89
N ASP A 167 -8.71 -8.04 2.98
CA ASP A 167 -8.48 -8.96 4.09
C ASP A 167 -8.70 -8.24 5.43
N SER A 168 -9.78 -8.58 6.12
CA SER A 168 -10.18 -7.93 7.38
C SER A 168 -9.31 -8.30 8.59
N ALA A 169 -8.47 -9.35 8.46
CA ALA A 169 -7.50 -9.71 9.50
C ALA A 169 -6.22 -8.86 9.44
N GLN A 170 -5.98 -8.17 8.33
CA GLN A 170 -4.88 -7.21 8.22
C GLN A 170 -5.12 -5.94 9.05
N LEU A 171 -4.08 -5.12 9.16
CA LEU A 171 -4.18 -3.81 9.82
C LEU A 171 -5.23 -2.94 9.09
N PRO A 172 -6.14 -2.30 9.82
CA PRO A 172 -7.07 -1.33 9.24
C PRO A 172 -6.33 -0.04 8.84
N PRO A 173 -7.02 0.91 8.19
CA PRO A 173 -6.46 2.24 7.94
C PRO A 173 -5.97 2.91 9.24
N VAL A 174 -4.92 3.71 9.14
CA VAL A 174 -4.33 4.39 10.31
C VAL A 174 -5.39 5.22 11.04
N GLY A 175 -5.55 4.97 12.34
CA GLY A 175 -6.52 5.66 13.19
C GLY A 175 -7.95 5.09 13.13
N ALA A 176 -8.14 3.92 12.51
CA ALA A 176 -9.40 3.20 12.50
C ALA A 176 -9.27 1.85 13.25
N ASP A 177 -10.34 1.43 13.93
CA ASP A 177 -10.37 0.16 14.66
C ASP A 177 -10.69 -1.04 13.74
N PHE A 178 -11.25 -0.78 12.57
CA PHE A 178 -11.61 -1.78 11.56
C PHE A 178 -11.55 -1.19 10.15
N SER A 179 -11.64 -2.04 9.13
CA SER A 179 -11.66 -1.63 7.72
C SER A 179 -13.09 -1.31 7.27
N PRO A 180 -13.47 -0.02 7.07
CA PRO A 180 -14.85 0.35 6.70
C PRO A 180 -15.28 -0.30 5.37
N ALA A 181 -14.37 -0.44 4.42
CA ALA A 181 -14.66 -1.01 3.10
C ALA A 181 -14.96 -2.52 3.11
N LEU A 182 -14.60 -3.22 4.19
CA LEU A 182 -14.86 -4.66 4.38
C LEU A 182 -15.89 -4.95 5.46
N ASP A 183 -16.35 -3.92 6.19
CA ASP A 183 -17.35 -4.08 7.23
C ASP A 183 -18.78 -3.95 6.65
N PRO A 184 -19.61 -4.99 6.76
CA PRO A 184 -20.96 -4.98 6.19
C PRO A 184 -21.83 -3.82 6.71
N VAL A 185 -21.68 -3.47 7.99
CA VAL A 185 -22.49 -2.40 8.62
C VAL A 185 -22.10 -1.03 8.05
N SER A 186 -20.80 -0.76 7.93
CA SER A 186 -20.31 0.49 7.32
C SER A 186 -20.68 0.59 5.85
N MET A 187 -20.60 -0.53 5.12
CA MET A 187 -20.89 -0.57 3.69
C MET A 187 -22.39 -0.47 3.37
N ASP A 188 -23.27 -0.82 4.29
CA ASP A 188 -24.72 -0.70 4.10
C ASP A 188 -25.15 0.78 3.91
N ALA A 189 -24.43 1.73 4.47
CA ALA A 189 -24.64 3.16 4.24
C ALA A 189 -24.47 3.57 2.77
N TYR A 190 -23.75 2.80 1.97
CA TYR A 190 -23.55 3.01 0.54
C TYR A 190 -24.58 2.30 -0.35
N GLY A 191 -25.66 1.75 0.21
CA GLY A 191 -26.68 0.98 -0.51
C GLY A 191 -26.46 -0.53 -0.41
N GLY A 192 -27.26 -1.31 -1.11
CA GLY A 192 -27.22 -2.77 -1.00
C GLY A 192 -25.84 -3.36 -1.27
N ILE A 193 -25.43 -4.31 -0.42
CA ILE A 193 -24.16 -5.03 -0.61
C ILE A 193 -24.40 -6.51 -0.92
N VAL A 194 -23.49 -7.10 -1.69
CA VAL A 194 -23.33 -8.54 -1.84
C VAL A 194 -22.04 -8.95 -1.18
N TYR A 195 -22.14 -9.59 -0.03
CA TYR A 195 -20.97 -9.95 0.77
C TYR A 195 -20.57 -11.42 0.57
N GLY A 196 -19.28 -11.64 0.41
CA GLY A 196 -18.67 -12.95 0.31
C GLY A 196 -17.42 -13.07 1.15
N THR A 197 -17.18 -14.27 1.71
CA THR A 197 -15.98 -14.59 2.49
C THR A 197 -15.25 -15.77 1.88
N MET A 198 -13.92 -15.68 1.75
CA MET A 198 -13.01 -16.75 1.41
C MET A 198 -12.13 -17.05 2.62
N ASP A 199 -12.36 -18.15 3.27
CA ASP A 199 -11.69 -18.59 4.51
C ASP A 199 -10.92 -19.90 4.37
N GLU A 200 -11.17 -20.67 3.29
CA GLU A 200 -10.50 -21.93 3.01
C GLU A 200 -9.13 -21.68 2.36
N VAL A 201 -8.04 -22.14 3.03
CA VAL A 201 -6.68 -22.10 2.47
C VAL A 201 -6.55 -23.13 1.35
N VAL A 202 -5.98 -22.73 0.21
CA VAL A 202 -5.80 -23.62 -0.94
C VAL A 202 -4.77 -24.70 -0.64
N ARG A 203 -5.07 -25.98 -0.97
CA ARG A 203 -4.25 -27.16 -0.62
C ARG A 203 -2.77 -27.06 -1.05
N GLN A 204 -2.45 -26.36 -2.13
CA GLN A 204 -1.06 -26.19 -2.60
C GLN A 204 -0.22 -25.34 -1.64
N GLU A 205 -0.85 -24.53 -0.82
CA GLU A 205 -0.24 -23.65 0.16
C GLU A 205 -0.19 -24.27 1.57
N ALA A 206 -0.77 -25.46 1.76
CA ALA A 206 -0.81 -26.18 3.04
C ALA A 206 0.57 -26.65 3.54
N GLN A 207 1.63 -26.56 2.71
CA GLN A 207 3.02 -26.87 3.09
C GLN A 207 3.83 -25.60 3.45
N SER A 208 3.19 -24.44 3.49
CA SER A 208 3.84 -23.19 3.85
C SER A 208 3.68 -22.88 5.33
N GLY A 209 4.80 -22.78 6.05
CA GLY A 209 4.84 -22.34 7.44
C GLY A 209 4.40 -20.88 7.59
N ILE A 210 4.64 -20.04 6.57
CA ILE A 210 4.16 -18.66 6.54
C ILE A 210 2.64 -18.64 6.63
N LEU A 211 1.95 -19.40 5.78
CA LEU A 211 0.49 -19.43 5.73
C LEU A 211 -0.12 -20.21 6.91
N PHE A 212 0.55 -21.27 7.38
CA PHE A 212 0.13 -21.98 8.57
C PHE A 212 0.09 -21.04 9.78
N ASN A 213 1.17 -20.32 10.04
CA ASN A 213 1.26 -19.39 11.15
C ASN A 213 0.38 -18.14 10.99
N ALA A 214 0.22 -17.64 9.78
CA ALA A 214 -0.74 -16.58 9.51
C ALA A 214 -2.18 -17.05 9.79
N THR A 215 -2.53 -18.28 9.42
CA THR A 215 -3.86 -18.86 9.70
C THR A 215 -4.06 -19.05 11.21
N LEU A 216 -3.05 -19.48 11.96
CA LEU A 216 -3.08 -19.56 13.41
C LEU A 216 -3.45 -18.19 14.02
N VAL A 217 -2.71 -17.13 13.65
CA VAL A 217 -2.96 -15.76 14.16
C VAL A 217 -4.37 -15.28 13.76
N ARG A 218 -4.82 -15.58 12.54
CA ARG A 218 -6.18 -15.27 12.10
C ARG A 218 -7.24 -15.96 12.97
N CYS A 219 -7.09 -17.26 13.20
CA CYS A 219 -8.02 -18.01 14.06
C CYS A 219 -8.08 -17.44 15.47
N MET A 220 -6.95 -16.99 16.01
CA MET A 220 -6.92 -16.30 17.30
C MET A 220 -7.72 -14.98 17.27
N LEU A 221 -7.57 -14.17 16.20
CA LEU A 221 -8.33 -12.94 15.99
C LEU A 221 -9.85 -13.20 15.90
N GLU A 222 -10.26 -14.20 15.13
CA GLU A 222 -11.67 -14.57 14.93
C GLU A 222 -12.33 -15.05 16.22
N ASN A 223 -11.59 -15.78 17.05
CA ASN A 223 -12.09 -16.31 18.34
C ASN A 223 -11.88 -15.36 19.53
N GLY A 224 -11.30 -14.16 19.32
CA GLY A 224 -11.02 -13.22 20.38
C GLY A 224 -9.98 -13.70 21.39
N LEU A 225 -9.08 -14.59 20.98
CA LEU A 225 -8.00 -15.14 21.79
C LEU A 225 -6.77 -14.23 21.71
N TYR A 226 -6.66 -13.31 22.65
CA TYR A 226 -5.56 -12.33 22.66
C TYR A 226 -4.40 -12.83 23.53
N GLU A 227 -3.78 -13.90 23.07
CA GLU A 227 -2.63 -14.57 23.71
C GLU A 227 -1.42 -14.51 22.78
N ILE A 228 -0.23 -14.88 23.30
CA ILE A 228 0.99 -15.00 22.49
C ILE A 228 0.82 -16.19 21.55
N PRO A 229 0.88 -15.99 20.22
CA PRO A 229 0.82 -17.12 19.29
C PRO A 229 2.06 -17.98 19.43
N ARG A 230 1.88 -19.30 19.35
CA ARG A 230 2.98 -20.26 19.27
C ARG A 230 3.18 -20.68 17.84
N PHE A 231 4.24 -20.20 17.23
CA PHE A 231 4.55 -20.44 15.84
C PHE A 231 5.14 -21.83 15.63
N GLU A 232 4.60 -22.56 14.67
CA GLU A 232 5.18 -23.81 14.19
C GLU A 232 6.35 -23.49 13.25
N MET A 233 7.52 -24.02 13.58
CA MET A 233 8.77 -23.69 12.88
C MET A 233 9.30 -24.83 11.99
N ASP A 234 8.68 -26.00 11.99
CA ASP A 234 9.11 -27.16 11.18
C ASP A 234 8.68 -27.03 9.71
N PHE A 235 8.99 -25.89 9.11
CA PHE A 235 8.74 -25.59 7.71
C PHE A 235 9.94 -24.94 7.04
N PRO A 236 10.21 -25.23 5.74
CA PRO A 236 11.40 -24.71 5.07
C PRO A 236 11.34 -23.20 4.78
N ASP A 237 10.16 -22.58 4.80
CA ASP A 237 9.93 -21.18 4.43
C ASP A 237 9.89 -20.22 5.64
N ILE A 238 10.01 -20.71 6.86
CA ILE A 238 10.08 -19.90 8.09
C ILE A 238 11.34 -20.24 8.90
N GLU A 239 11.95 -19.23 9.53
CA GLU A 239 13.17 -19.40 10.30
C GLU A 239 13.26 -18.36 11.44
N ALA A 240 13.66 -18.79 12.63
CA ALA A 240 13.99 -17.91 13.73
C ALA A 240 15.43 -17.41 13.60
N VAL A 241 15.66 -16.12 13.77
CA VAL A 241 16.97 -15.49 13.63
C VAL A 241 17.29 -14.66 14.86
N VAL A 242 18.43 -14.94 15.49
CA VAL A 242 18.95 -14.11 16.57
C VAL A 242 19.76 -12.94 16.01
N GLY A 243 19.83 -11.84 16.78
CA GLY A 243 20.43 -10.59 16.30
C GLY A 243 21.85 -10.72 15.74
N GLY A 244 22.66 -11.69 16.23
CA GLY A 244 24.01 -11.95 15.73
C GLY A 244 24.05 -12.51 14.29
N GLU A 245 23.03 -13.27 13.87
CA GLU A 245 22.94 -13.91 12.56
C GLU A 245 22.19 -13.06 11.52
N PHE A 246 21.50 -12.03 11.99
CA PHE A 246 20.63 -11.21 11.16
C PHE A 246 21.34 -10.62 9.93
N LEU A 247 22.54 -10.07 10.11
CA LEU A 247 23.26 -9.42 9.01
C LEU A 247 23.69 -10.42 7.94
N GLU A 248 24.16 -11.60 8.32
CA GLU A 248 24.54 -12.67 7.41
C GLU A 248 23.33 -13.16 6.61
N LYS A 249 22.22 -13.49 7.28
CA LYS A 249 20.97 -13.90 6.63
C LYS A 249 20.44 -12.85 5.67
N LEU A 250 20.55 -11.57 6.04
CA LEU A 250 20.11 -10.47 5.17
C LEU A 250 21.00 -10.35 3.92
N GLN A 251 22.33 -10.50 4.06
CA GLN A 251 23.26 -10.51 2.94
C GLN A 251 22.95 -11.67 1.97
N ASP A 252 22.70 -12.86 2.49
CA ASP A 252 22.30 -14.03 1.72
C ASP A 252 21.01 -13.76 0.93
N CYS A 253 20.01 -13.14 1.58
CA CYS A 253 18.75 -12.78 0.93
C CYS A 253 18.97 -11.70 -0.16
N TYR A 254 19.80 -10.71 0.07
CA TYR A 254 20.14 -9.72 -0.94
C TYR A 254 20.85 -10.33 -2.14
N ALA A 255 21.76 -11.29 -1.90
CA ALA A 255 22.45 -12.02 -2.98
C ALA A 255 21.48 -12.92 -3.77
N ARG A 256 20.52 -13.55 -3.11
CA ARG A 256 19.58 -14.52 -3.70
C ARG A 256 18.38 -13.87 -4.38
N TYR A 257 17.77 -12.89 -3.74
CA TYR A 257 16.49 -12.30 -4.12
C TYR A 257 16.61 -10.87 -4.65
N GLY A 258 17.69 -10.18 -4.30
CA GLY A 258 17.85 -8.74 -4.55
C GLY A 258 17.34 -7.87 -3.40
N ARG A 259 17.76 -6.60 -3.41
CA ARG A 259 17.38 -5.61 -2.40
C ARG A 259 15.90 -5.23 -2.50
N ASP A 260 15.36 -5.22 -3.71
CA ASP A 260 13.97 -4.83 -4.01
C ASP A 260 12.96 -5.89 -3.52
N GLU A 261 13.40 -7.16 -3.38
CA GLU A 261 12.58 -8.31 -2.98
C GLU A 261 12.88 -8.79 -1.55
N THR A 262 13.62 -7.99 -0.77
CA THR A 262 13.98 -8.31 0.63
C THR A 262 13.70 -7.10 1.51
N ILE A 263 12.96 -7.27 2.60
CA ILE A 263 12.57 -6.18 3.49
C ILE A 263 12.61 -6.56 4.96
N VAL A 264 12.87 -5.57 5.82
CA VAL A 264 12.70 -5.69 7.27
C VAL A 264 11.43 -4.96 7.70
N ILE A 265 10.53 -5.64 8.40
CA ILE A 265 9.28 -5.08 8.91
C ILE A 265 9.40 -4.81 10.40
N THR A 266 9.10 -3.57 10.80
CA THR A 266 9.18 -3.12 12.19
C THR A 266 7.86 -2.48 12.65
N ARG A 267 7.74 -2.25 13.96
CA ARG A 267 6.54 -1.61 14.53
C ARG A 267 6.62 -0.07 14.53
N SER A 268 7.82 0.49 14.57
CA SER A 268 8.01 1.93 14.70
C SER A 268 9.05 2.50 13.73
N ASN A 269 8.91 3.79 13.37
CA ASN A 269 9.90 4.49 12.56
C ASN A 269 11.28 4.52 13.24
N LYS A 270 11.32 4.65 14.56
CA LYS A 270 12.57 4.62 15.33
C LYS A 270 13.34 3.31 15.13
N ARG A 271 12.64 2.16 15.17
CA ARG A 271 13.25 0.85 14.89
C ARG A 271 13.65 0.72 13.43
N ALA A 272 12.79 1.14 12.51
CA ALA A 272 13.10 1.14 11.08
C ALA A 272 14.36 1.96 10.78
N ASN A 273 14.50 3.15 11.35
CA ASN A 273 15.68 3.99 11.17
C ASN A 273 16.96 3.29 11.66
N ARG A 274 16.92 2.61 12.84
CA ARG A 274 18.07 1.85 13.35
C ARG A 274 18.47 0.68 12.44
N TYR A 275 17.48 -0.06 11.91
CA TYR A 275 17.75 -1.12 10.94
C TYR A 275 18.32 -0.54 9.64
N ASN A 276 17.73 0.53 9.12
CA ASN A 276 18.21 1.20 7.90
C ASN A 276 19.67 1.66 8.04
N GLU A 277 20.02 2.30 9.17
CA GLU A 277 21.39 2.72 9.46
C GLU A 277 22.32 1.50 9.58
N GLY A 278 21.93 0.48 10.34
CA GLY A 278 22.71 -0.76 10.50
C GLY A 278 22.93 -1.50 9.19
N ILE A 279 21.90 -1.61 8.35
CA ILE A 279 21.97 -2.25 7.03
C ILE A 279 22.91 -1.45 6.12
N ARG A 280 22.75 -0.15 6.03
CA ARG A 280 23.61 0.68 5.18
C ARG A 280 25.08 0.56 5.60
N ARG A 281 25.35 0.66 6.89
CA ARG A 281 26.72 0.62 7.41
C ARG A 281 27.38 -0.75 7.32
N ASN A 282 26.67 -1.81 7.71
CA ASN A 282 27.29 -3.14 7.92
C ASN A 282 27.06 -4.13 6.77
N VAL A 283 26.03 -3.89 5.92
CA VAL A 283 25.68 -4.76 4.80
C VAL A 283 26.02 -4.12 3.47
N LEU A 284 25.73 -2.82 3.33
CA LEU A 284 25.95 -2.09 2.08
C LEU A 284 27.28 -1.33 2.07
N TYR A 285 27.93 -1.20 3.24
CA TYR A 285 29.20 -0.48 3.42
C TYR A 285 29.13 0.98 2.97
N ALA A 286 27.96 1.59 3.14
CA ALA A 286 27.74 2.99 2.84
C ALA A 286 28.56 3.89 3.77
N GLU A 287 29.33 4.82 3.21
CA GLU A 287 30.19 5.74 3.94
C GLU A 287 29.50 7.10 4.18
N GLU A 288 28.64 7.51 3.23
CA GLU A 288 27.94 8.79 3.28
C GLU A 288 26.56 8.68 3.96
N GLU A 289 26.02 9.80 4.42
CA GLU A 289 24.67 9.88 4.99
C GLU A 289 23.61 9.37 4.00
N ILE A 290 23.78 9.66 2.72
CA ILE A 290 22.96 9.19 1.59
C ILE A 290 23.82 9.12 0.34
N GLU A 291 23.67 8.06 -0.46
CA GLU A 291 24.49 7.87 -1.67
C GLU A 291 23.68 7.25 -2.82
N SER A 292 24.24 7.36 -4.03
CA SER A 292 23.64 6.73 -5.22
C SER A 292 23.52 5.21 -5.05
N GLY A 293 22.37 4.68 -5.41
CA GLY A 293 22.01 3.27 -5.19
C GLY A 293 21.19 3.02 -3.93
N ASP A 294 21.02 4.01 -3.06
CA ASP A 294 20.13 3.90 -1.91
C ASP A 294 18.68 3.69 -2.34
N MET A 295 18.00 2.82 -1.58
CA MET A 295 16.56 2.59 -1.72
C MET A 295 15.80 3.51 -0.76
N LEU A 296 14.94 4.33 -1.32
CA LEU A 296 14.17 5.35 -0.60
C LEU A 296 12.68 5.07 -0.71
N MET A 297 11.94 5.41 0.33
CA MET A 297 10.48 5.45 0.32
C MET A 297 10.02 6.90 0.46
N VAL A 298 9.13 7.32 -0.43
CA VAL A 298 8.47 8.61 -0.32
C VAL A 298 7.47 8.58 0.83
N VAL A 299 7.51 9.60 1.69
CA VAL A 299 6.70 9.63 2.91
C VAL A 299 5.60 10.69 2.92
N LYS A 300 5.49 11.43 1.83
CA LYS A 300 4.43 12.42 1.60
C LYS A 300 4.17 12.53 0.10
N ASN A 301 2.90 12.58 -0.29
CA ASN A 301 2.54 12.79 -1.71
C ASN A 301 3.20 14.04 -2.26
N ASN A 302 3.75 13.94 -3.47
CA ASN A 302 4.36 15.04 -4.19
C ASN A 302 3.75 15.17 -5.58
N TYR A 303 3.22 16.35 -5.90
CA TYR A 303 2.54 16.65 -7.15
C TYR A 303 3.40 17.52 -8.04
N TYR A 304 4.28 18.31 -7.44
CA TYR A 304 5.07 19.35 -8.09
C TYR A 304 6.03 18.79 -9.14
N PHE A 305 6.90 17.84 -8.76
CA PHE A 305 7.94 17.37 -9.67
C PHE A 305 7.39 16.57 -10.88
N PRO A 306 6.39 15.69 -10.73
CA PRO A 306 5.78 15.06 -11.90
C PRO A 306 5.11 16.05 -12.87
N GLU A 307 4.51 17.13 -12.37
CA GLU A 307 3.89 18.18 -13.20
C GLU A 307 4.95 18.96 -14.00
N HIS A 308 6.18 19.08 -13.48
CA HIS A 308 7.30 19.78 -14.10
C HIS A 308 8.27 18.86 -14.86
N THR A 309 7.92 17.58 -15.03
CA THR A 309 8.71 16.59 -15.78
C THR A 309 8.00 16.25 -17.07
N GLU A 310 8.68 16.48 -18.21
CA GLU A 310 8.14 16.16 -19.54
C GLU A 310 7.85 14.66 -19.65
N ASP A 311 6.72 14.30 -20.26
CA ASP A 311 6.29 12.91 -20.50
C ASP A 311 6.28 12.00 -19.24
N CYS A 312 6.11 12.59 -18.06
CA CYS A 312 6.08 11.84 -16.81
C CYS A 312 4.90 10.84 -16.80
N PRO A 313 5.15 9.54 -16.58
CA PRO A 313 4.09 8.54 -16.56
C PRO A 313 3.22 8.62 -15.28
N MET A 314 3.63 9.45 -14.31
CA MET A 314 2.97 9.63 -13.02
C MET A 314 2.35 11.03 -12.93
N ASN A 315 1.14 11.13 -12.39
CA ASN A 315 0.51 12.43 -12.10
C ASN A 315 1.02 13.02 -10.78
N PHE A 316 1.50 12.20 -9.90
CA PHE A 316 2.13 12.56 -8.62
C PHE A 316 2.95 11.38 -8.10
N ILE A 317 3.87 11.64 -7.19
CA ILE A 317 4.61 10.63 -6.44
C ILE A 317 3.81 10.36 -5.16
N ALA A 318 3.39 9.11 -4.95
CA ALA A 318 2.55 8.76 -3.81
C ALA A 318 3.37 8.50 -2.52
N ASN A 319 2.75 8.75 -1.38
CA ASN A 319 3.26 8.27 -0.10
C ASN A 319 3.29 6.72 -0.13
N GLY A 320 4.44 6.14 0.17
CA GLY A 320 4.70 4.70 0.08
C GLY A 320 5.37 4.26 -1.21
N ASP A 321 5.49 5.12 -2.23
CA ASP A 321 6.26 4.78 -3.43
C ASP A 321 7.73 4.57 -3.09
N ILE A 322 8.31 3.51 -3.67
CA ILE A 322 9.73 3.19 -3.53
C ILE A 322 10.49 3.71 -4.73
N ALA A 323 11.60 4.37 -4.45
CA ALA A 323 12.49 4.91 -5.46
C ALA A 323 13.94 4.47 -5.19
N ARG A 324 14.69 4.26 -6.26
CA ARG A 324 16.15 4.11 -6.21
C ARG A 324 16.80 5.46 -6.48
N LEU A 325 17.71 5.88 -5.61
CA LEU A 325 18.48 7.10 -5.82
C LEU A 325 19.55 6.87 -6.89
N LYS A 326 19.35 7.41 -8.07
CA LYS A 326 20.31 7.27 -9.21
C LYS A 326 21.47 8.24 -9.12
N ARG A 327 21.16 9.48 -8.80
CA ARG A 327 22.14 10.57 -8.71
C ARG A 327 21.78 11.54 -7.58
N LEU A 328 22.82 12.10 -6.96
CA LEU A 328 22.70 13.09 -5.91
C LEU A 328 23.66 14.24 -6.21
N ARG A 329 23.20 15.49 -6.08
CA ARG A 329 23.99 16.70 -6.35
C ARG A 329 23.54 17.82 -5.44
N ARG A 330 24.36 18.87 -5.32
CA ARG A 330 24.05 20.14 -4.67
C ARG A 330 23.36 19.98 -3.33
N PHE A 331 24.14 19.70 -2.32
CA PHE A 331 23.65 19.80 -0.94
C PHE A 331 23.49 21.28 -0.59
N GLU A 332 22.34 21.63 -0.03
CA GLU A 332 21.98 23.00 0.33
C GLU A 332 21.41 23.06 1.73
N ASP A 333 21.92 23.97 2.55
CA ASP A 333 21.33 24.33 3.85
C ASP A 333 20.53 25.62 3.65
N LEU A 334 19.22 25.54 3.55
CA LEU A 334 18.34 26.67 3.26
C LEU A 334 17.05 26.58 4.07
N TYR A 335 16.50 27.71 4.48
CA TYR A 335 15.25 27.78 5.27
C TYR A 335 15.30 27.00 6.60
N GLY A 336 16.49 26.70 7.12
CA GLY A 336 16.69 25.88 8.32
C GLY A 336 16.46 24.39 8.11
N PHE A 337 16.56 23.92 6.86
CA PHE A 337 16.48 22.52 6.43
C PHE A 337 17.59 22.18 5.43
N ARG A 338 17.87 20.88 5.31
CA ARG A 338 18.87 20.35 4.37
C ARG A 338 18.20 19.75 3.16
N PHE A 339 18.66 20.14 2.00
CA PHE A 339 18.14 19.68 0.71
C PHE A 339 19.27 19.13 -0.15
N ALA A 340 18.89 18.32 -1.14
CA ALA A 340 19.77 17.94 -2.22
C ALA A 340 18.99 17.76 -3.53
N ASP A 341 19.64 18.05 -4.66
CA ASP A 341 19.09 17.70 -5.96
C ASP A 341 19.35 16.23 -6.24
N ALA A 342 18.32 15.50 -6.62
CA ALA A 342 18.33 14.06 -6.82
C ALA A 342 17.67 13.65 -8.13
N VAL A 343 18.11 12.52 -8.66
CA VAL A 343 17.36 11.75 -9.68
C VAL A 343 16.85 10.51 -9.01
N LEU A 344 15.52 10.39 -8.89
CA LEU A 344 14.82 9.23 -8.35
C LEU A 344 14.28 8.37 -9.47
N GLU A 345 14.60 7.08 -9.46
CA GLU A 345 14.06 6.06 -10.36
C GLU A 345 12.97 5.28 -9.64
N PHE A 346 11.81 5.16 -10.24
CA PHE A 346 10.64 4.50 -9.66
C PHE A 346 10.37 3.14 -10.33
N PRO A 347 10.81 2.01 -9.73
CA PRO A 347 10.65 0.68 -10.33
C PRO A 347 9.18 0.28 -10.55
N ASP A 348 8.28 0.77 -9.73
CA ASP A 348 6.84 0.48 -9.84
C ASP A 348 6.14 1.23 -10.98
N TYR A 349 6.86 2.17 -11.64
CA TYR A 349 6.38 2.98 -12.76
C TYR A 349 7.25 2.82 -14.01
N ASN A 350 7.68 1.57 -14.30
CA ASN A 350 8.54 1.21 -15.42
C ASN A 350 9.88 1.97 -15.42
N ASP A 351 10.52 2.03 -14.26
CA ASP A 351 11.81 2.69 -14.03
C ASP A 351 11.81 4.17 -14.44
N ALA A 352 10.66 4.84 -14.29
CA ALA A 352 10.55 6.27 -14.57
C ALA A 352 11.54 7.07 -13.70
N GLU A 353 12.30 7.95 -14.32
CA GLU A 353 13.25 8.84 -13.65
C GLU A 353 12.63 10.24 -13.48
N ILE A 354 12.74 10.79 -12.27
CA ILE A 354 12.31 12.16 -11.95
C ILE A 354 13.48 12.90 -11.34
N GLU A 355 13.84 14.04 -11.95
CA GLU A 355 14.73 15.02 -11.34
C GLU A 355 13.93 15.82 -10.32
N CYS A 356 14.38 15.83 -9.07
CA CYS A 356 13.66 16.49 -7.99
C CYS A 356 14.61 17.00 -6.91
N LYS A 357 14.09 17.84 -6.06
CA LYS A 357 14.73 18.22 -4.80
C LYS A 357 14.21 17.31 -3.70
N ILE A 358 15.12 16.71 -2.90
CA ILE A 358 14.77 15.89 -1.74
C ILE A 358 15.08 16.63 -0.45
N LEU A 359 14.30 16.34 0.59
CA LEU A 359 14.47 16.87 1.94
C LEU A 359 15.20 15.85 2.81
N LEU A 360 16.43 16.12 3.21
CA LEU A 360 17.30 15.19 3.93
C LEU A 360 16.89 15.00 5.40
N ASP A 361 16.34 16.04 6.03
CA ASP A 361 15.95 15.99 7.45
C ASP A 361 14.90 14.93 7.76
N THR A 362 14.11 14.51 6.77
CA THR A 362 13.11 13.45 6.97
C THR A 362 13.71 12.05 7.05
N ILE A 363 14.92 11.84 6.56
CA ILE A 363 15.57 10.52 6.47
C ILE A 363 15.74 9.91 7.85
N ALA A 364 16.32 10.64 8.79
CA ALA A 364 16.59 10.18 10.15
C ALA A 364 15.47 10.49 11.16
N SER A 365 14.46 11.28 10.77
CA SER A 365 13.36 11.66 11.65
C SER A 365 12.58 10.45 12.16
N GLU A 366 12.18 10.45 13.44
CA GLU A 366 11.27 9.44 13.99
C GLU A 366 9.80 9.68 13.56
N SER A 367 9.47 10.91 13.13
CA SER A 367 8.15 11.24 12.57
C SER A 367 7.94 10.59 11.21
N PRO A 368 6.70 10.24 10.83
CA PRO A 368 6.41 9.68 9.51
C PRO A 368 6.83 10.56 8.33
N SER A 369 6.70 11.87 8.48
CA SER A 369 7.06 12.95 7.53
C SER A 369 7.39 14.21 8.35
N LEU A 370 7.61 15.36 7.72
CA LEU A 370 7.69 16.64 8.45
C LEU A 370 6.45 16.82 9.33
N THR A 371 6.67 17.19 10.58
CA THR A 371 5.59 17.57 11.50
C THR A 371 4.85 18.81 10.99
N ARG A 372 3.67 19.08 11.53
CA ARG A 372 2.92 20.28 11.19
C ARG A 372 3.70 21.56 11.54
N GLU A 373 4.42 21.55 12.64
CA GLU A 373 5.25 22.68 13.07
C GLU A 373 6.43 22.93 12.11
N GLU A 374 7.14 21.87 11.73
CA GLU A 374 8.24 21.95 10.75
C GLU A 374 7.73 22.37 9.37
N SER A 375 6.60 21.84 8.91
CA SER A 375 5.99 22.23 7.65
C SER A 375 5.56 23.71 7.66
N THR A 376 5.04 24.18 8.78
CA THR A 376 4.67 25.60 8.98
C THR A 376 5.90 26.48 9.01
N ARG A 377 6.98 26.04 9.68
CA ARG A 377 8.25 26.74 9.70
C ARG A 377 8.83 26.87 8.29
N LEU A 378 8.86 25.77 7.53
CA LEU A 378 9.34 25.80 6.13
C LEU A 378 8.54 26.81 5.29
N PHE A 379 7.20 26.82 5.43
CA PHE A 379 6.36 27.77 4.73
C PHE A 379 6.74 29.23 5.01
N TYR A 380 6.87 29.61 6.30
CA TYR A 380 7.21 30.98 6.67
C TYR A 380 8.64 31.38 6.29
N GLU A 381 9.58 30.44 6.32
CA GLU A 381 10.95 30.72 5.88
C GLU A 381 11.01 30.97 4.37
N VAL A 382 10.31 30.17 3.58
CA VAL A 382 10.19 30.37 2.12
C VAL A 382 9.41 31.66 1.80
N GLU A 383 8.39 32.00 2.59
CA GLU A 383 7.59 33.23 2.40
C GLU A 383 8.47 34.52 2.45
N LYS A 384 9.59 34.49 3.19
CA LYS A 384 10.50 35.66 3.32
C LYS A 384 11.11 36.08 1.98
N ASP A 385 11.31 35.15 1.05
CA ASP A 385 11.86 35.45 -0.29
C ASP A 385 10.85 36.16 -1.21
N TYR A 386 9.58 36.19 -0.84
CA TYR A 386 8.49 36.76 -1.64
C TYR A 386 7.79 37.95 -0.95
N THR A 387 8.44 38.58 0.01
CA THR A 387 7.89 39.71 0.80
C THR A 387 7.62 40.97 -0.03
N ASP A 388 8.31 41.17 -1.15
CA ASP A 388 8.12 42.23 -2.13
C ASP A 388 6.79 42.11 -2.88
N ILE A 389 6.20 40.90 -2.95
CA ILE A 389 4.89 40.65 -3.55
C ILE A 389 3.79 41.07 -2.57
N LYS A 390 3.17 42.24 -2.78
CA LYS A 390 2.13 42.81 -1.90
C LYS A 390 0.85 41.96 -1.85
N SER A 391 0.51 41.27 -2.93
CA SER A 391 -0.70 40.41 -3.00
C SER A 391 -0.43 39.08 -2.29
N LYS A 392 -1.14 38.81 -1.20
CA LYS A 392 -1.06 37.52 -0.49
C LYS A 392 -1.35 36.35 -1.44
N LEU A 393 -2.30 36.50 -2.37
CA LEU A 393 -2.67 35.50 -3.40
C LEU A 393 -1.48 35.14 -4.28
N LYS A 394 -0.83 36.17 -4.85
CA LYS A 394 0.32 35.97 -5.74
C LYS A 394 1.50 35.38 -4.96
N ARG A 395 1.79 35.90 -3.77
CA ARG A 395 2.87 35.39 -2.92
C ARG A 395 2.68 33.90 -2.58
N PHE A 396 1.47 33.50 -2.21
CA PHE A 396 1.16 32.12 -1.94
C PHE A 396 1.32 31.21 -3.18
N LYS A 397 1.00 31.72 -4.37
CA LYS A 397 1.22 30.99 -5.62
C LYS A 397 2.73 30.77 -5.84
N GLU A 398 3.55 31.79 -5.67
CA GLU A 398 5.01 31.67 -5.84
C GLU A 398 5.64 30.69 -4.81
N ILE A 399 5.16 30.69 -3.56
CA ILE A 399 5.61 29.70 -2.55
C ILE A 399 5.27 28.28 -3.03
N ARG A 400 4.12 28.05 -3.62
CA ARG A 400 3.72 26.73 -4.14
C ARG A 400 4.51 26.29 -5.37
N GLU A 401 5.04 27.23 -6.13
CA GLU A 401 5.94 26.96 -7.26
C GLU A 401 7.42 26.86 -6.82
N ASN A 402 7.71 26.99 -5.53
CA ASN A 402 9.07 26.90 -5.01
C ASN A 402 9.50 25.41 -4.87
N PRO A 403 10.61 24.97 -5.49
CA PRO A 403 11.05 23.58 -5.45
C PRO A 403 11.50 23.11 -4.05
N HIS A 404 11.99 24.00 -3.18
CA HIS A 404 12.35 23.65 -1.81
C HIS A 404 11.11 23.43 -0.94
N PHE A 405 10.06 24.24 -1.12
CA PHE A 405 8.78 24.02 -0.45
C PHE A 405 8.15 22.69 -0.85
N ASN A 406 8.34 22.28 -2.10
CA ASN A 406 7.86 21.03 -2.67
C ASN A 406 8.88 19.89 -2.61
N ALA A 407 9.98 20.03 -1.88
CA ALA A 407 10.99 18.98 -1.80
C ALA A 407 10.37 17.63 -1.40
N VAL A 408 10.76 16.56 -2.11
CA VAL A 408 10.27 15.21 -1.85
C VAL A 408 10.77 14.74 -0.50
N GLN A 409 9.85 14.35 0.38
CA GLN A 409 10.18 13.84 1.70
C GLN A 409 10.41 12.33 1.60
N VAL A 410 11.58 11.87 2.02
CA VAL A 410 12.03 10.49 1.83
C VAL A 410 12.57 9.88 3.12
N LYS A 411 12.51 8.56 3.20
CA LYS A 411 13.19 7.71 4.20
C LYS A 411 13.86 6.54 3.50
N PHE A 412 14.84 5.91 4.14
CA PHE A 412 15.35 4.64 3.63
C PHE A 412 14.26 3.56 3.68
N SER A 413 14.29 2.63 2.72
CA SER A 413 13.27 1.59 2.55
C SER A 413 13.77 0.16 2.74
N TYR A 414 14.97 -0.05 3.29
CA TYR A 414 15.47 -1.39 3.65
C TYR A 414 14.70 -1.96 4.84
N ALA A 415 14.28 -1.10 5.76
CA ALA A 415 13.40 -1.41 6.87
C ALA A 415 12.27 -0.39 6.94
N VAL A 416 11.04 -0.87 7.07
CA VAL A 416 9.83 -0.03 7.10
C VAL A 416 8.89 -0.46 8.22
N THR A 417 7.91 0.38 8.54
CA THR A 417 6.84 -0.04 9.46
C THR A 417 5.84 -0.94 8.75
N CYS A 418 5.19 -1.84 9.50
CA CYS A 418 4.19 -2.76 8.97
C CYS A 418 3.06 -2.04 8.19
N HIS A 419 2.60 -0.87 8.67
CA HIS A 419 1.61 -0.06 7.93
C HIS A 419 2.10 0.36 6.55
N LYS A 420 3.39 0.67 6.42
CA LYS A 420 3.99 1.04 5.13
C LYS A 420 4.28 -0.16 4.23
N ALA A 421 4.34 -1.37 4.81
CA ALA A 421 4.46 -2.61 4.07
C ALA A 421 3.11 -3.15 3.55
N GLN A 422 1.98 -2.58 3.97
CA GLN A 422 0.67 -2.99 3.48
C GLN A 422 0.55 -2.82 1.95
N GLY A 423 -0.12 -3.77 1.30
CA GLY A 423 -0.25 -3.83 -0.15
C GLY A 423 1.02 -4.23 -0.90
N GLY A 424 2.15 -4.42 -0.19
CA GLY A 424 3.39 -4.95 -0.74
C GLY A 424 3.56 -6.44 -0.43
N GLN A 425 4.35 -7.13 -1.28
CA GLN A 425 4.83 -8.49 -1.06
C GLN A 425 6.31 -8.55 -1.42
N TRP A 426 7.06 -9.38 -0.72
CA TRP A 426 8.49 -9.57 -0.92
C TRP A 426 8.85 -11.04 -0.81
N ARG A 427 9.85 -11.47 -1.56
CA ARG A 427 10.32 -12.85 -1.50
C ARG A 427 10.93 -13.20 -0.16
N ALA A 428 11.67 -12.28 0.46
CA ALA A 428 12.22 -12.46 1.80
C ALA A 428 11.79 -11.34 2.74
N VAL A 429 11.20 -11.70 3.89
CA VAL A 429 10.74 -10.75 4.90
C VAL A 429 11.34 -11.09 6.25
N PHE A 430 11.95 -10.10 6.87
CA PHE A 430 12.44 -10.14 8.25
C PHE A 430 11.47 -9.38 9.15
N VAL A 431 10.81 -10.07 10.06
CA VAL A 431 9.89 -9.45 11.02
C VAL A 431 10.61 -9.23 12.34
N ASP A 432 10.83 -7.97 12.70
CA ASP A 432 11.43 -7.63 13.99
C ASP A 432 10.39 -7.79 15.09
N ARG A 433 10.73 -8.54 16.14
CA ARG A 433 9.85 -8.81 17.29
C ARG A 433 9.24 -7.54 17.88
N CYS A 434 9.86 -6.41 17.76
CA CYS A 434 9.46 -5.15 18.32
C CYS A 434 8.73 -5.28 19.67
N LEU A 435 9.48 -5.21 20.75
CA LEU A 435 9.03 -5.16 22.14
C LEU A 435 7.50 -5.19 22.31
N PHE A 436 6.92 -6.37 22.24
CA PHE A 436 5.73 -6.64 23.04
C PHE A 436 6.28 -6.75 24.46
N GLY A 437 6.39 -5.67 25.21
CA GLY A 437 6.87 -5.70 26.58
C GLY A 437 6.10 -6.74 27.41
N ASP A 438 5.95 -6.53 28.68
CA ASP A 438 5.05 -7.32 29.54
C ASP A 438 3.56 -6.94 29.31
N GLU A 439 3.26 -6.19 28.23
CA GLU A 439 1.90 -5.85 27.84
C GLU A 439 1.17 -7.10 27.33
N PRO A 440 -0.09 -7.33 27.75
CA PRO A 440 -0.89 -8.43 27.24
C PRO A 440 -1.09 -8.27 25.72
N MET A 441 -1.10 -9.41 25.00
CA MET A 441 -1.39 -9.42 23.58
C MET A 441 -2.74 -8.76 23.31
N SER A 442 -2.79 -7.89 22.30
CA SER A 442 -4.00 -7.18 21.88
C SER A 442 -4.44 -7.57 20.47
N ARG A 443 -5.68 -7.24 20.11
CA ARG A 443 -6.20 -7.40 18.76
C ARG A 443 -5.28 -6.74 17.71
N ASP A 444 -4.82 -5.53 18.01
CA ASP A 444 -3.96 -4.78 17.08
C ASP A 444 -2.58 -5.41 16.93
N MET A 445 -2.04 -6.01 17.99
CA MET A 445 -0.80 -6.76 17.93
C MET A 445 -0.92 -8.02 17.06
N LEU A 446 -2.01 -8.76 17.20
CA LEU A 446 -2.27 -9.94 16.35
C LEU A 446 -2.48 -9.53 14.88
N ARG A 447 -3.23 -8.45 14.61
CA ARG A 447 -3.38 -7.91 13.26
C ARG A 447 -2.05 -7.47 12.67
N TRP A 448 -1.21 -6.84 13.50
CA TRP A 448 0.14 -6.44 13.09
C TRP A 448 0.98 -7.66 12.72
N LEU A 449 1.00 -8.70 13.56
CA LEU A 449 1.69 -9.96 13.27
C LEU A 449 1.16 -10.60 11.99
N TYR A 450 -0.15 -10.79 11.88
CA TYR A 450 -0.77 -11.35 10.68
C TYR A 450 -0.38 -10.58 9.41
N THR A 451 -0.47 -9.23 9.46
CA THR A 451 -0.09 -8.39 8.33
C THR A 451 1.39 -8.54 7.98
N ALA A 452 2.28 -8.57 8.98
CA ALA A 452 3.71 -8.70 8.76
C ALA A 452 4.09 -10.07 8.17
N LEU A 453 3.53 -11.17 8.72
CA LEU A 453 3.78 -12.54 8.25
C LEU A 453 3.35 -12.69 6.78
N THR A 454 2.17 -12.18 6.43
CA THR A 454 1.58 -12.31 5.08
C THR A 454 2.25 -11.45 4.02
N ARG A 455 3.31 -10.70 4.35
CA ARG A 455 4.12 -9.97 3.36
C ARG A 455 5.14 -10.84 2.66
N ALA A 456 5.53 -11.97 3.27
CA ALA A 456 6.49 -12.90 2.70
C ALA A 456 5.84 -13.85 1.69
N THR A 457 6.53 -14.10 0.58
CA THR A 457 6.10 -15.07 -0.44
C THR A 457 6.95 -16.33 -0.47
N ASP A 458 8.28 -16.23 -0.22
CA ASP A 458 9.22 -17.34 -0.32
C ASP A 458 9.88 -17.68 1.03
N LYS A 459 10.26 -16.66 1.81
CA LYS A 459 10.99 -16.88 3.06
C LYS A 459 10.63 -15.83 4.12
N LEU A 460 10.34 -16.30 5.32
CA LEU A 460 10.02 -15.48 6.49
C LEU A 460 11.06 -15.71 7.58
N TYR A 461 11.59 -14.63 8.12
CA TYR A 461 12.52 -14.64 9.25
C TYR A 461 11.92 -13.92 10.45
N LEU A 462 11.83 -14.62 11.58
CA LEU A 462 11.39 -14.05 12.87
C LEU A 462 12.62 -13.58 13.64
N VAL A 463 12.85 -12.27 13.71
CA VAL A 463 14.06 -11.68 14.29
C VAL A 463 13.85 -11.36 15.75
N ASN A 464 14.68 -11.95 16.62
CA ASN A 464 14.69 -11.74 18.08
C ASN A 464 13.36 -12.06 18.78
N PHE A 465 12.58 -13.00 18.28
CA PHE A 465 11.42 -13.51 19.00
C PHE A 465 11.85 -14.39 20.17
N ASP A 466 11.16 -14.32 21.31
CA ASP A 466 11.41 -15.14 22.48
C ASP A 466 10.95 -16.59 22.25
N GLU A 467 11.52 -17.53 23.01
CA GLU A 467 11.10 -18.95 23.00
C GLU A 467 9.61 -19.16 23.22
N LYS A 468 8.94 -18.24 23.96
CA LYS A 468 7.49 -18.32 24.18
C LYS A 468 6.62 -18.19 22.92
N PHE A 469 7.20 -17.76 21.79
CA PHE A 469 6.55 -17.69 20.49
C PHE A 469 6.73 -18.95 19.65
N TYR A 470 7.48 -19.94 20.12
CA TYR A 470 7.77 -21.16 19.36
C TYR A 470 7.17 -22.39 20.04
N GLU A 471 6.82 -23.40 19.25
CA GLU A 471 6.51 -24.77 19.69
C GLU A 471 7.71 -25.66 19.56
#